data_4ef36167145d01068ee1ad1bea4b980b
#
_entry.id   4ef36167145d01068ee1ad1bea4b980b
#
_cell.length_a   1.000
_cell.length_b   1.000
_cell.length_c   1.000
_cell.angle_alpha   90.00
_cell.angle_beta   90.00
_cell.angle_gamma   90.00
#
_symmetry.space_group_name_H-M   'P 1'
#
loop_
_entity.id
_entity.type
_entity.pdbx_description
1 polymer ?
#
loop_
_entity_poly.entity_id
_entity_poly.type
_entity_poly.pdbx_seq_one_letter_code
_entity_poly.pdbx_strand_id
1 'polypeptide(L)'
;MKLLLLFGNSSVGKMTVGQELTKITPFRLFHNHMMIEPVLEVFGDFRSDVIQKLRGVIFEEFAKSSQYGLVFTFMWAFDQQADWDYISWVRQQFGLSDEDVYYVELVASQEVRLQRNATENRLMHKASKRDLEASNARLLADDRRFRCESLPGEIPFPNYFRLENTDISAETAAQLIKEHFSFPNP
;
A
#
# COMPACT_ATOMS: atom_id res chain seq x y z
N MET A 1 -10.97 -11.08 11.89
CA MET A 1 -10.64 -9.93 11.01
C MET A 1 -9.30 -10.17 10.37
N LYS A 2 -9.04 -9.65 9.16
CA LYS A 2 -7.77 -9.83 8.45
C LYS A 2 -7.15 -8.48 8.08
N LEU A 3 -5.81 -8.41 8.07
CA LEU A 3 -5.06 -7.24 7.60
C LEU A 3 -4.19 -7.66 6.42
N LEU A 4 -4.35 -7.01 5.27
CA LEU A 4 -3.48 -7.18 4.11
C LEU A 4 -2.64 -5.92 3.92
N LEU A 5 -1.35 -6.03 4.11
CA LEU A 5 -0.36 -4.98 3.85
C LEU A 5 0.11 -5.10 2.40
N LEU A 6 -0.30 -4.15 1.55
CA LEU A 6 0.03 -4.11 0.13
C LEU A 6 1.08 -3.02 -0.11
N PHE A 7 2.31 -3.42 -0.39
CA PHE A 7 3.45 -2.50 -0.42
C PHE A 7 4.30 -2.64 -1.69
N GLY A 8 5.31 -1.80 -1.81
CA GLY A 8 6.23 -1.70 -2.94
C GLY A 8 6.50 -0.25 -3.33
N ASN A 9 7.28 -0.05 -4.36
CA ASN A 9 7.73 1.26 -4.85
C ASN A 9 6.59 2.23 -5.19
N SER A 10 6.92 3.52 -5.32
CA SER A 10 6.00 4.52 -5.83
C SER A 10 5.47 4.12 -7.21
N SER A 11 4.17 4.33 -7.46
CA SER A 11 3.48 4.04 -8.73
C SER A 11 3.47 2.57 -9.19
N VAL A 12 3.84 1.61 -8.33
CA VAL A 12 3.82 0.17 -8.67
C VAL A 12 2.41 -0.40 -8.90
N GLY A 13 1.35 0.33 -8.52
CA GLY A 13 -0.05 -0.09 -8.74
C GLY A 13 -0.83 -0.43 -7.47
N LYS A 14 -0.27 -0.26 -6.27
CA LYS A 14 -0.90 -0.65 -4.98
C LYS A 14 -2.36 -0.23 -4.83
N MET A 15 -2.69 1.03 -5.11
CA MET A 15 -4.05 1.54 -4.98
C MET A 15 -5.00 0.84 -5.96
N THR A 16 -4.63 0.74 -7.24
CA THR A 16 -5.48 0.12 -8.27
C THR A 16 -5.68 -1.37 -8.01
N VAL A 17 -4.62 -2.10 -7.65
CA VAL A 17 -4.73 -3.51 -7.24
C VAL A 17 -5.59 -3.66 -5.99
N GLY A 18 -5.45 -2.76 -5.01
CA GLY A 18 -6.32 -2.73 -3.83
C GLY A 18 -7.78 -2.48 -4.18
N GLN A 19 -8.08 -1.58 -5.13
CA GLN A 19 -9.43 -1.34 -5.65
C GLN A 19 -10.01 -2.59 -6.33
N GLU A 20 -9.22 -3.30 -7.15
CA GLU A 20 -9.67 -4.54 -7.79
C GLU A 20 -9.88 -5.67 -6.77
N LEU A 21 -9.03 -5.78 -5.75
CA LEU A 21 -9.23 -6.75 -4.65
C LEU A 21 -10.57 -6.55 -3.95
N THR A 22 -11.00 -5.31 -3.72
CA THR A 22 -12.29 -5.04 -3.06
C THR A 22 -13.51 -5.41 -3.89
N LYS A 23 -13.37 -5.62 -5.20
CA LYS A 23 -14.45 -6.09 -6.07
C LYS A 23 -14.65 -7.61 -5.99
N ILE A 24 -13.60 -8.34 -5.67
CA ILE A 24 -13.56 -9.82 -5.73
C ILE A 24 -13.36 -10.48 -4.36
N THR A 25 -13.19 -9.69 -3.30
CA THR A 25 -13.04 -10.14 -1.91
C THR A 25 -13.81 -9.23 -0.96
N PRO A 26 -14.15 -9.66 0.28
CA PRO A 26 -14.84 -8.81 1.24
C PRO A 26 -13.93 -7.81 1.97
N PHE A 27 -12.71 -7.59 1.52
CA PHE A 27 -11.83 -6.57 2.06
C PHE A 27 -12.32 -5.15 1.79
N ARG A 28 -11.97 -4.21 2.68
CA ARG A 28 -12.07 -2.77 2.46
C ARG A 28 -10.69 -2.21 2.13
N LEU A 29 -10.62 -1.17 1.31
CA LEU A 29 -9.36 -0.52 0.95
C LEU A 29 -9.15 0.76 1.75
N PHE A 30 -7.99 0.86 2.40
CA PHE A 30 -7.45 2.09 2.96
C PHE A 30 -6.10 2.40 2.32
N HIS A 31 -6.11 3.14 1.22
CA HIS A 31 -4.85 3.47 0.56
C HIS A 31 -4.17 4.69 1.20
N ASN A 32 -2.84 4.70 1.17
CA ASN A 32 -1.96 5.64 1.87
C ASN A 32 -2.37 7.12 1.72
N HIS A 33 -2.80 7.53 0.52
CA HIS A 33 -3.14 8.91 0.21
C HIS A 33 -4.50 9.37 0.77
N MET A 34 -5.34 8.47 1.30
CA MET A 34 -6.62 8.87 1.91
C MET A 34 -6.43 9.81 3.11
N MET A 35 -5.28 9.72 3.81
CA MET A 35 -4.96 10.67 4.89
C MET A 35 -3.88 11.68 4.50
N ILE A 36 -3.12 11.43 3.46
CA ILE A 36 -2.08 12.37 2.99
C ILE A 36 -2.73 13.59 2.32
N GLU A 37 -3.65 13.37 1.37
CA GLU A 37 -4.25 14.46 0.60
C GLU A 37 -4.99 15.49 1.46
N PRO A 38 -5.87 15.11 2.41
CA PRO A 38 -6.52 16.09 3.29
C PRO A 38 -5.54 16.86 4.17
N VAL A 39 -4.47 16.20 4.64
CA VAL A 39 -3.45 16.90 5.44
C VAL A 39 -2.67 17.91 4.61
N LEU A 40 -2.29 17.56 3.38
CA LEU A 40 -1.65 18.49 2.45
C LEU A 40 -2.56 19.67 2.11
N GLU A 41 -3.86 19.42 1.91
CA GLU A 41 -4.83 20.48 1.61
C GLU A 41 -5.00 21.47 2.77
N VAL A 42 -5.05 20.97 4.01
CA VAL A 42 -5.27 21.81 5.20
C VAL A 42 -3.99 22.53 5.65
N PHE A 43 -2.85 21.86 5.63
CA PHE A 43 -1.61 22.38 6.21
C PHE A 43 -0.62 22.94 5.17
N GLY A 44 -0.81 22.64 3.88
CA GLY A 44 0.11 23.04 2.81
C GLY A 44 1.42 22.24 2.80
N ASP A 45 1.67 21.38 3.78
CA ASP A 45 2.88 20.56 3.91
C ASP A 45 2.60 19.14 4.35
N PHE A 46 3.61 18.27 4.26
CA PHE A 46 3.52 16.87 4.68
C PHE A 46 3.79 16.75 6.20
N ARG A 47 2.71 16.54 6.95
CA ARG A 47 2.74 16.38 8.41
C ARG A 47 2.60 14.91 8.78
N SER A 48 3.73 14.20 8.88
CA SER A 48 3.76 12.77 9.20
C SER A 48 3.11 12.44 10.55
N ASP A 49 3.31 13.31 11.54
CA ASP A 49 2.71 13.20 12.88
C ASP A 49 1.19 13.24 12.84
N VAL A 50 0.60 14.15 12.06
CA VAL A 50 -0.86 14.28 11.89
C VAL A 50 -1.42 13.08 11.12
N ILE A 51 -0.76 12.72 10.00
CA ILE A 51 -1.16 11.57 9.17
C ILE A 51 -1.18 10.29 10.00
N GLN A 52 -0.16 10.05 10.84
CA GLN A 52 -0.08 8.86 11.68
C GLN A 52 -1.21 8.83 12.72
N LYS A 53 -1.54 9.95 13.34
CA LYS A 53 -2.68 10.04 14.29
C LYS A 53 -4.00 9.71 13.61
N LEU A 54 -4.26 10.30 12.43
CA LEU A 54 -5.49 10.03 11.67
C LEU A 54 -5.61 8.56 11.26
N ARG A 55 -4.52 7.96 10.81
CA ARG A 55 -4.48 6.52 10.51
C ARG A 55 -4.71 5.67 11.75
N GLY A 56 -4.11 6.04 12.89
CA GLY A 56 -4.29 5.34 14.15
C GLY A 56 -5.75 5.26 14.55
N VAL A 57 -6.49 6.37 14.48
CA VAL A 57 -7.94 6.39 14.74
C VAL A 57 -8.69 5.43 13.82
N ILE A 58 -8.39 5.45 12.50
CA ILE A 58 -9.06 4.57 11.54
C ILE A 58 -8.72 3.10 11.81
N PHE A 59 -7.47 2.76 12.09
CA PHE A 59 -7.05 1.39 12.36
C PHE A 59 -7.71 0.85 13.63
N GLU A 60 -7.70 1.64 14.72
CA GLU A 60 -8.31 1.27 15.97
C GLU A 60 -9.82 1.04 15.84
N GLU A 61 -10.54 1.96 15.19
CA GLU A 61 -12.00 1.83 15.03
C GLU A 61 -12.36 0.73 14.02
N PHE A 62 -11.55 0.55 12.97
CA PHE A 62 -11.74 -0.55 12.03
C PHE A 62 -11.52 -1.91 12.71
N ALA A 63 -10.53 -2.03 13.59
CA ALA A 63 -10.25 -3.26 14.34
C ALA A 63 -11.40 -3.69 15.25
N LYS A 64 -12.21 -2.73 15.72
CA LYS A 64 -13.42 -2.99 16.54
C LYS A 64 -14.66 -3.34 15.70
N SER A 65 -14.60 -3.14 14.38
CA SER A 65 -15.75 -3.34 13.49
C SER A 65 -15.99 -4.82 13.16
N SER A 66 -17.17 -5.12 12.60
CA SER A 66 -17.51 -6.46 12.08
C SER A 66 -17.01 -6.69 10.65
N GLN A 67 -16.15 -5.82 10.10
CA GLN A 67 -15.65 -5.98 8.75
C GLN A 67 -14.71 -7.19 8.63
N TYR A 68 -14.71 -7.82 7.46
CA TYR A 68 -13.86 -8.98 7.19
C TYR A 68 -12.36 -8.66 7.31
N GLY A 69 -11.92 -7.55 6.70
CA GLY A 69 -10.52 -7.16 6.72
C GLY A 69 -10.23 -5.87 5.96
N LEU A 70 -9.03 -5.36 6.16
CA LEU A 70 -8.53 -4.13 5.58
C LEU A 70 -7.32 -4.41 4.69
N VAL A 71 -7.35 -3.88 3.45
CA VAL A 71 -6.15 -3.70 2.62
C VAL A 71 -5.58 -2.33 2.93
N PHE A 72 -4.39 -2.28 3.51
CA PHE A 72 -3.65 -1.03 3.73
C PHE A 72 -2.47 -0.94 2.77
N THR A 73 -2.36 0.18 2.03
CA THR A 73 -1.25 0.37 1.09
C THR A 73 -0.23 1.36 1.62
N PHE A 74 1.04 1.04 1.46
CA PHE A 74 2.13 1.96 1.83
C PHE A 74 3.39 1.69 1.00
N MET A 75 4.39 2.58 1.13
CA MET A 75 5.72 2.38 0.57
C MET A 75 6.63 1.93 1.71
N TRP A 76 7.26 0.76 1.58
CA TRP A 76 8.15 0.21 2.60
C TRP A 76 9.58 0.27 2.11
N ALA A 77 10.38 1.12 2.73
CA ALA A 77 11.81 1.19 2.49
C ALA A 77 12.53 0.22 3.45
N PHE A 78 13.04 -0.88 2.92
CA PHE A 78 13.64 -1.95 3.71
C PHE A 78 14.98 -1.56 4.36
N ASP A 79 15.62 -0.53 3.85
CA ASP A 79 16.84 0.09 4.39
C ASP A 79 16.57 1.19 5.43
N GLN A 80 15.29 1.39 5.83
CA GLN A 80 14.90 2.38 6.84
C GLN A 80 14.24 1.70 8.04
N GLN A 81 14.89 1.73 9.20
CA GLN A 81 14.34 1.14 10.44
C GLN A 81 12.97 1.74 10.80
N ALA A 82 12.76 3.03 10.54
CA ALA A 82 11.49 3.70 10.82
C ALA A 82 10.30 3.06 10.09
N ASP A 83 10.50 2.48 8.90
CA ASP A 83 9.43 1.81 8.17
C ASP A 83 9.12 0.43 8.77
N TRP A 84 10.12 -0.29 9.27
CA TRP A 84 9.92 -1.53 10.04
C TRP A 84 9.16 -1.27 11.34
N ASP A 85 9.53 -0.22 12.05
CA ASP A 85 8.86 0.21 13.27
C ASP A 85 7.41 0.62 12.99
N TYR A 86 7.18 1.30 11.85
CA TYR A 86 5.85 1.67 11.40
C TYR A 86 4.98 0.44 11.10
N ILE A 87 5.49 -0.60 10.46
CA ILE A 87 4.76 -1.85 10.22
C ILE A 87 4.43 -2.55 11.53
N SER A 88 5.37 -2.59 12.45
CA SER A 88 5.13 -3.14 13.79
C SER A 88 4.03 -2.38 14.51
N TRP A 89 4.04 -1.05 14.43
CA TRP A 89 2.99 -0.20 14.98
C TRP A 89 1.61 -0.45 14.31
N VAL A 90 1.55 -0.55 12.98
CA VAL A 90 0.28 -0.85 12.27
C VAL A 90 -0.30 -2.19 12.74
N ARG A 91 0.52 -3.23 12.84
CA ARG A 91 0.08 -4.55 13.34
C ARG A 91 -0.48 -4.47 14.76
N GLN A 92 0.18 -3.70 15.65
CA GLN A 92 -0.27 -3.51 17.03
C GLN A 92 -1.66 -2.86 17.11
N GLN A 93 -2.00 -1.94 16.19
CA GLN A 93 -3.33 -1.30 16.18
C GLN A 93 -4.47 -2.32 15.96
N PHE A 94 -4.19 -3.41 15.25
CA PHE A 94 -5.18 -4.46 14.99
C PHE A 94 -5.16 -5.59 16.00
N GLY A 95 -4.08 -5.79 16.75
CA GLY A 95 -3.93 -6.86 17.73
C GLY A 95 -4.10 -8.27 17.14
N LEU A 96 -3.79 -8.45 15.84
CA LEU A 96 -3.96 -9.71 15.12
C LEU A 96 -2.76 -10.65 15.32
N SER A 97 -3.02 -11.95 15.26
CA SER A 97 -1.98 -12.97 15.14
C SER A 97 -1.34 -12.95 13.75
N ASP A 98 -0.15 -13.55 13.62
CA ASP A 98 0.56 -13.62 12.33
C ASP A 98 -0.24 -14.36 11.25
N GLU A 99 -1.16 -15.24 11.63
CA GLU A 99 -2.03 -15.98 10.71
C GLU A 99 -3.07 -15.10 10.01
N ASP A 100 -3.42 -13.95 10.61
CA ASP A 100 -4.43 -13.03 10.08
C ASP A 100 -3.82 -11.78 9.42
N VAL A 101 -2.48 -11.68 9.37
CA VAL A 101 -1.76 -10.60 8.68
C VAL A 101 -1.09 -11.13 7.42
N TYR A 102 -1.37 -10.49 6.30
CA TYR A 102 -0.89 -10.86 4.97
C TYR A 102 -0.01 -9.75 4.40
N TYR A 103 1.06 -10.13 3.71
CA TYR A 103 2.06 -9.23 3.18
C TYR A 103 2.20 -9.45 1.67
N VAL A 104 1.82 -8.46 0.88
CA VAL A 104 1.93 -8.52 -0.57
C VAL A 104 2.88 -7.43 -1.05
N GLU A 105 3.99 -7.86 -1.62
CA GLU A 105 4.94 -6.97 -2.29
C GLU A 105 4.64 -6.93 -3.79
N LEU A 106 4.34 -5.74 -4.29
CA LEU A 106 4.24 -5.50 -5.73
C LEU A 106 5.56 -4.95 -6.25
N VAL A 107 6.05 -5.56 -7.32
CA VAL A 107 7.28 -5.13 -8.00
C VAL A 107 6.95 -4.82 -9.45
N ALA A 108 7.50 -3.73 -9.98
CA ALA A 108 7.39 -3.38 -11.40
C ALA A 108 8.61 -2.56 -11.84
N SER A 109 8.97 -2.66 -13.12
CA SER A 109 10.05 -1.88 -13.68
C SER A 109 9.84 -0.37 -13.49
N GLN A 110 10.92 0.39 -13.38
CA GLN A 110 10.84 1.85 -13.22
C GLN A 110 10.12 2.50 -14.40
N GLU A 111 10.35 2.01 -15.61
CA GLU A 111 9.69 2.51 -16.82
C GLU A 111 8.16 2.40 -16.71
N VAL A 112 7.65 1.22 -16.36
CA VAL A 112 6.21 0.98 -16.17
C VAL A 112 5.65 1.82 -15.03
N ARG A 113 6.40 1.99 -13.94
CA ARG A 113 5.98 2.85 -12.82
C ARG A 113 5.89 4.33 -13.22
N LEU A 114 6.77 4.84 -14.07
CA LEU A 114 6.69 6.19 -14.64
C LEU A 114 5.44 6.35 -15.54
N GLN A 115 5.13 5.36 -16.38
CA GLN A 115 3.90 5.34 -17.19
C GLN A 115 2.66 5.34 -16.29
N ARG A 116 2.62 4.49 -15.26
CA ARG A 116 1.51 4.41 -14.28
C ARG A 116 1.38 5.67 -13.44
N ASN A 117 2.45 6.45 -13.28
CA ASN A 117 2.41 7.72 -12.52
C ASN A 117 1.49 8.76 -13.16
N ALA A 118 1.25 8.68 -14.48
CA ALA A 118 0.39 9.59 -15.24
C ALA A 118 -1.05 9.08 -15.45
N THR A 119 -1.43 7.93 -14.87
CA THR A 119 -2.77 7.37 -15.11
C THR A 119 -3.88 8.21 -14.47
N GLU A 120 -5.02 8.29 -15.17
CA GLU A 120 -6.19 9.06 -14.74
C GLU A 120 -6.67 8.65 -13.34
N ASN A 121 -6.79 7.35 -13.07
CA ASN A 121 -7.19 6.82 -11.76
C ASN A 121 -6.27 7.35 -10.64
N ARG A 122 -4.96 7.41 -10.88
CA ARG A 122 -4.01 7.94 -9.91
C ARG A 122 -4.20 9.43 -9.67
N LEU A 123 -4.34 10.22 -10.73
CA LEU A 123 -4.47 11.68 -10.66
C LEU A 123 -5.81 12.11 -10.05
N MET A 124 -6.86 11.31 -10.24
CA MET A 124 -8.15 11.52 -9.60
C MET A 124 -8.07 11.38 -8.07
N HIS A 125 -7.38 10.33 -7.58
CA HIS A 125 -7.32 10.01 -6.16
C HIS A 125 -6.14 10.66 -5.41
N LYS A 126 -5.21 11.30 -6.11
CA LYS A 126 -3.97 11.87 -5.54
C LYS A 126 -3.72 13.24 -6.15
N ALA A 127 -4.41 14.26 -5.66
CA ALA A 127 -4.30 15.64 -6.16
C ALA A 127 -2.85 16.15 -6.11
N SER A 128 -2.09 15.77 -5.08
CA SER A 128 -0.67 16.10 -4.93
C SER A 128 0.27 15.51 -6.00
N LYS A 129 -0.26 14.65 -6.89
CA LYS A 129 0.49 14.00 -7.98
C LYS A 129 0.16 14.54 -9.38
N ARG A 130 -0.71 15.57 -9.48
CA ARG A 130 -1.16 16.14 -10.76
C ARG A 130 -0.07 16.93 -11.47
N ASP A 131 0.88 17.51 -10.76
CA ASP A 131 2.12 18.00 -11.34
C ASP A 131 3.00 16.77 -11.68
N LEU A 132 2.94 16.36 -12.95
CA LEU A 132 3.60 15.14 -13.42
C LEU A 132 5.12 15.29 -13.44
N GLU A 133 5.64 16.48 -13.72
CA GLU A 133 7.09 16.72 -13.72
C GLU A 133 7.65 16.55 -12.30
N ALA A 134 7.07 17.24 -11.34
CA ALA A 134 7.46 17.11 -9.93
C ALA A 134 7.21 15.69 -9.39
N SER A 135 6.11 15.03 -9.78
CA SER A 135 5.79 13.67 -9.36
C SER A 135 6.78 12.64 -9.91
N ASN A 136 7.20 12.76 -11.18
CA ASN A 136 8.21 11.91 -11.80
C ASN A 136 9.59 12.15 -11.18
N ALA A 137 9.99 13.41 -11.00
CA ALA A 137 11.24 13.77 -10.36
C ALA A 137 11.34 13.18 -8.95
N ARG A 138 10.23 13.22 -8.18
CA ARG A 138 10.15 12.62 -6.85
C ARG A 138 10.26 11.11 -6.89
N LEU A 139 9.57 10.44 -7.81
CA LEU A 139 9.67 8.98 -7.99
C LEU A 139 11.11 8.55 -8.22
N LEU A 140 11.81 9.22 -9.15
CA LEU A 140 13.21 8.94 -9.46
C LEU A 140 14.16 9.24 -8.28
N ALA A 141 13.85 10.27 -7.50
CA ALA A 141 14.63 10.61 -6.30
C ALA A 141 14.42 9.57 -5.19
N ASP A 142 13.17 9.14 -4.98
CA ASP A 142 12.84 8.11 -3.99
C ASP A 142 13.52 6.77 -4.33
N ASP A 143 13.54 6.37 -5.62
CA ASP A 143 14.22 5.15 -6.09
C ASP A 143 15.75 5.16 -5.84
N ARG A 144 16.37 6.36 -5.90
CA ARG A 144 17.80 6.50 -5.60
C ARG A 144 18.10 6.51 -4.10
N ARG A 145 17.13 6.93 -3.32
CA ARG A 145 17.30 7.14 -1.87
C ARG A 145 16.91 5.94 -1.03
N PHE A 146 15.90 5.20 -1.47
CA PHE A 146 15.26 4.16 -0.68
C PHE A 146 15.23 2.84 -1.44
N ARG A 147 15.54 1.76 -0.76
CA ARG A 147 15.33 0.41 -1.28
C ARG A 147 13.94 -0.08 -0.89
N CYS A 148 13.00 0.00 -1.82
CA CYS A 148 11.61 -0.43 -1.61
C CYS A 148 11.30 -1.81 -2.24
N GLU A 149 12.32 -2.58 -2.57
CA GLU A 149 12.22 -3.98 -2.95
C GLU A 149 12.98 -4.84 -1.95
N SER A 150 12.34 -5.91 -1.48
CA SER A 150 12.94 -6.81 -0.51
C SER A 150 14.07 -7.66 -1.14
N LEU A 151 15.07 -7.97 -0.35
CA LEU A 151 16.06 -8.99 -0.69
C LEU A 151 15.48 -10.40 -0.44
N PRO A 152 16.02 -11.44 -1.10
CA PRO A 152 15.59 -12.81 -0.83
C PRO A 152 15.67 -13.15 0.67
N GLY A 153 14.57 -13.60 1.26
CA GLY A 153 14.49 -13.99 2.67
C GLY A 153 14.46 -12.83 3.68
N GLU A 154 14.39 -11.58 3.22
CA GLU A 154 14.39 -10.41 4.12
C GLU A 154 13.06 -10.24 4.88
N ILE A 155 11.94 -10.68 4.30
CA ILE A 155 10.63 -10.62 4.95
C ILE A 155 10.40 -11.90 5.76
N PRO A 156 10.38 -11.83 7.11
CA PRO A 156 10.33 -13.02 7.96
C PRO A 156 8.90 -13.49 8.27
N PHE A 157 7.88 -12.95 7.60
CA PHE A 157 6.49 -13.20 7.92
C PHE A 157 5.92 -14.39 7.12
N PRO A 158 5.06 -15.25 7.74
CA PRO A 158 4.60 -16.48 7.11
C PRO A 158 3.70 -16.26 5.89
N ASN A 159 2.83 -15.24 5.91
CA ASN A 159 1.88 -14.96 4.84
C ASN A 159 2.43 -13.89 3.88
N TYR A 160 3.58 -14.16 3.28
CA TYR A 160 4.23 -13.23 2.35
C TYR A 160 4.13 -13.72 0.91
N PHE A 161 3.78 -12.81 0.01
CA PHE A 161 3.72 -13.04 -1.43
C PHE A 161 4.34 -11.87 -2.19
N ARG A 162 5.39 -12.16 -2.98
CA ARG A 162 6.01 -11.20 -3.90
C ARG A 162 5.44 -11.42 -5.30
N LEU A 163 4.90 -10.37 -5.89
CA LEU A 163 4.27 -10.39 -7.21
C LEU A 163 4.93 -9.37 -8.13
N GLU A 164 5.59 -9.87 -9.15
CA GLU A 164 6.05 -9.06 -10.29
C GLU A 164 4.83 -8.69 -11.14
N ASN A 165 4.50 -7.41 -11.23
CA ASN A 165 3.30 -6.94 -11.92
C ASN A 165 3.58 -5.97 -13.07
N THR A 166 4.81 -5.97 -13.61
CA THR A 166 5.20 -5.13 -14.75
C THR A 166 4.24 -5.32 -15.93
N ASP A 167 4.00 -6.57 -16.33
CA ASP A 167 3.31 -6.95 -17.57
C ASP A 167 1.87 -7.46 -17.34
N ILE A 168 1.34 -7.33 -16.12
CA ILE A 168 -0.02 -7.78 -15.81
C ILE A 168 -0.92 -6.63 -15.38
N SER A 169 -2.23 -6.79 -15.63
CA SER A 169 -3.22 -5.81 -15.23
C SER A 169 -3.45 -5.82 -13.70
N ALA A 170 -4.08 -4.77 -13.19
CA ALA A 170 -4.43 -4.70 -11.77
C ALA A 170 -5.46 -5.77 -11.38
N GLU A 171 -6.38 -6.09 -12.29
CA GLU A 171 -7.37 -7.15 -12.13
C GLU A 171 -6.69 -8.53 -12.02
N THR A 172 -5.73 -8.81 -12.92
CA THR A 172 -4.95 -10.05 -12.87
C THR A 172 -4.13 -10.14 -11.58
N ALA A 173 -3.48 -9.05 -11.19
CA ALA A 173 -2.73 -9.01 -9.94
C ALA A 173 -3.63 -9.28 -8.71
N ALA A 174 -4.82 -8.67 -8.68
CA ALA A 174 -5.80 -8.89 -7.61
C ALA A 174 -6.28 -10.36 -7.58
N GLN A 175 -6.53 -10.96 -8.74
CA GLN A 175 -6.94 -12.36 -8.84
C GLN A 175 -5.85 -13.31 -8.32
N LEU A 176 -4.59 -13.10 -8.72
CA LEU A 176 -3.45 -13.88 -8.24
C LEU A 176 -3.26 -13.77 -6.72
N ILE A 177 -3.42 -12.59 -6.14
CA ILE A 177 -3.34 -12.38 -4.70
C ILE A 177 -4.47 -13.14 -3.99
N LYS A 178 -5.71 -13.03 -4.50
CA LYS A 178 -6.86 -13.75 -3.94
C LYS A 178 -6.66 -15.26 -3.97
N GLU A 179 -6.22 -15.82 -5.09
CA GLU A 179 -5.97 -17.25 -5.25
C GLU A 179 -4.85 -17.74 -4.35
N HIS A 180 -3.72 -17.00 -4.28
CA HIS A 180 -2.58 -17.37 -3.46
C HIS A 180 -2.94 -17.56 -1.99
N PHE A 181 -3.76 -16.68 -1.43
CA PHE A 181 -4.18 -16.74 -0.03
C PHE A 181 -5.58 -17.39 0.17
N SER A 182 -6.22 -17.83 -0.90
CA SER A 182 -7.57 -18.42 -0.86
C SER A 182 -8.61 -17.51 -0.19
N PHE A 183 -8.56 -16.20 -0.47
CA PHE A 183 -9.54 -15.26 0.09
C PHE A 183 -10.93 -15.51 -0.48
N PRO A 184 -11.99 -15.41 0.36
CA PRO A 184 -13.37 -15.68 -0.06
C PRO A 184 -13.89 -14.62 -1.06
N ASN A 185 -15.02 -14.94 -1.69
CA ASN A 185 -15.80 -13.97 -2.46
C ASN A 185 -16.45 -12.94 -1.53
N PRO A 186 -16.85 -11.75 -2.05
CA PRO A 186 -17.56 -10.72 -1.30
C PRO A 186 -18.84 -11.20 -0.63
#